data_216bbc5e428dcd436bb326b8d17457d7
#
_entry.id   216bbc5e428dcd436bb326b8d17457d7
#
_cell.length_a   1.000
_cell.length_b   1.000
_cell.length_c   1.000
_cell.angle_alpha   90.00
_cell.angle_beta   90.00
_cell.angle_gamma   90.00
#
_symmetry.space_group_name_H-M   'P 1'
#
loop_
_entity.id
_entity.type
_entity.pdbx_description
1 polymer ?
#
loop_
_entity_poly.entity_id
_entity_poly.type
_entity_poly.pdbx_seq_one_letter_code
_entity_poly.pdbx_strand_id
1 'polypeptide(L)'
;QRQMCIRDREHTEGTEGYIWAKSIISNQSEAVVQLDIRDHNKNTYEARKHLIKTNVESLQKLYPRAEIVCTITDTYGNIADAVNDENRKCIDYIYTAMSELGIKPNTIAMRGGTDGSYISTQGILTPNYFTGGHNFHSNCEFLPLLALEKSCQMTLKLIELIAKG
;
A
#
# COMPACT_ATOMS: atom_id res chain seq x y z
N GLN A 1 -1.57 -21.58 16.09
CA GLN A 1 -1.76 -21.18 14.66
C GLN A 1 -3.05 -20.39 14.40
N ARG A 2 -4.20 -20.72 15.02
CA ARG A 2 -5.48 -19.99 14.78
C ARG A 2 -5.53 -18.56 15.34
N GLN A 3 -4.75 -18.22 16.36
CA GLN A 3 -4.76 -16.87 16.96
C GLN A 3 -3.86 -15.85 16.24
N MET A 4 -2.88 -16.29 15.44
CA MET A 4 -2.04 -15.40 14.63
C MET A 4 -2.69 -14.98 13.30
N CYS A 5 -3.76 -15.67 12.88
CA CYS A 5 -4.44 -15.42 11.61
C CYS A 5 -5.72 -14.59 11.74
N ILE A 6 -5.86 -13.76 12.79
CA ILE A 6 -7.12 -13.03 13.03
C ILE A 6 -7.42 -12.03 11.91
N ARG A 7 -6.44 -11.62 11.12
CA ARG A 7 -6.61 -10.85 9.87
C ARG A 7 -5.37 -11.01 9.00
N ASP A 8 -5.27 -12.09 8.27
CA ASP A 8 -4.28 -12.26 7.21
C ASP A 8 -4.77 -11.62 5.89
N ARG A 9 -3.89 -11.58 4.89
CA ARG A 9 -4.17 -10.98 3.60
C ARG A 9 -5.37 -11.62 2.89
N GLU A 10 -5.59 -12.92 3.06
CA GLU A 10 -6.62 -13.69 2.37
C GLU A 10 -8.03 -13.49 2.95
N HIS A 11 -8.08 -13.10 4.24
CA HIS A 11 -9.33 -12.89 4.97
C HIS A 11 -9.64 -11.40 5.23
N THR A 12 -9.09 -10.51 4.41
CA THR A 12 -9.30 -9.06 4.52
C THR A 12 -9.60 -8.45 3.16
N GLU A 13 -10.48 -7.44 3.12
CA GLU A 13 -10.92 -6.77 1.90
C GLU A 13 -10.81 -5.24 1.99
N GLY A 14 -10.83 -4.58 0.85
CA GLY A 14 -10.90 -3.13 0.75
C GLY A 14 -9.81 -2.40 1.54
N THR A 15 -10.21 -1.64 2.55
CA THR A 15 -9.32 -0.84 3.43
C THR A 15 -8.90 -1.55 4.71
N GLU A 16 -9.31 -2.78 4.92
CA GLU A 16 -8.94 -3.54 6.11
C GLU A 16 -7.43 -3.81 6.14
N GLY A 17 -6.83 -3.52 7.29
CA GLY A 17 -5.42 -3.81 7.53
C GLY A 17 -5.19 -5.29 7.91
N TYR A 18 -3.97 -5.76 7.69
CA TYR A 18 -3.56 -7.13 8.01
C TYR A 18 -2.12 -7.22 8.50
N ILE A 19 -1.80 -8.35 9.12
CA ILE A 19 -0.45 -8.81 9.42
C ILE A 19 -0.27 -10.13 8.67
N TRP A 20 0.72 -10.20 7.80
CA TRP A 20 1.00 -11.37 7.00
C TRP A 20 2.40 -11.92 7.30
N ALA A 21 2.46 -13.20 7.68
CA ALA A 21 3.72 -13.93 7.81
C ALA A 21 4.22 -14.31 6.41
N LYS A 22 5.15 -13.51 5.89
CA LYS A 22 5.67 -13.65 4.52
C LYS A 22 6.62 -14.82 4.38
N SER A 23 7.48 -15.02 5.37
CA SER A 23 8.41 -16.14 5.39
C SER A 23 8.79 -16.53 6.81
N ILE A 24 9.14 -17.80 6.97
CA ILE A 24 9.76 -18.35 8.19
C ILE A 24 10.96 -19.17 7.73
N ILE A 25 12.14 -18.76 8.14
CA ILE A 25 13.40 -19.46 7.85
C ILE A 25 14.00 -19.87 9.18
N SER A 26 14.32 -21.14 9.34
CA SER A 26 14.88 -21.65 10.59
C SER A 26 15.97 -22.69 10.35
N ASN A 27 16.90 -22.74 11.30
CA ASN A 27 17.89 -23.81 11.44
C ASN A 27 17.96 -24.26 12.92
N GLN A 28 18.98 -25.01 13.31
CA GLN A 28 19.14 -25.49 14.69
C GLN A 28 19.34 -24.39 15.73
N SER A 29 19.86 -23.23 15.32
CA SER A 29 20.31 -22.18 16.22
C SER A 29 19.39 -20.96 16.22
N GLU A 30 18.71 -20.69 15.12
CA GLU A 30 17.92 -19.49 14.93
C GLU A 30 16.68 -19.72 14.07
N ALA A 31 15.70 -18.85 14.25
CA ALA A 31 14.54 -18.74 13.37
C ALA A 31 14.26 -17.26 13.08
N VAL A 32 14.07 -16.93 11.81
CA VAL A 32 13.70 -15.59 11.35
C VAL A 32 12.28 -15.63 10.80
N VAL A 33 11.42 -14.79 11.35
CA VAL A 33 10.04 -14.61 10.88
C VAL A 33 9.93 -13.22 10.28
N GLN A 34 9.62 -13.16 8.99
CA GLN A 34 9.36 -11.91 8.28
C GLN A 34 7.85 -11.65 8.23
N LEU A 35 7.44 -10.51 8.76
CA LEU A 35 6.04 -10.07 8.77
C LEU A 35 5.89 -8.82 7.91
N ASP A 36 4.83 -8.77 7.10
CA ASP A 36 4.35 -7.55 6.45
C ASP A 36 3.12 -7.05 7.20
N ILE A 37 3.13 -5.76 7.57
CA ILE A 37 1.99 -5.07 8.16
C ILE A 37 1.47 -4.09 7.11
N ARG A 38 0.17 -4.15 6.83
CA ARG A 38 -0.51 -3.22 5.93
C ARG A 38 -1.76 -2.69 6.60
N ASP A 39 -1.97 -1.39 6.50
CA ASP A 39 -3.20 -0.75 6.95
C ASP A 39 -3.36 0.59 6.22
N HIS A 40 -4.59 0.98 5.94
CA HIS A 40 -4.89 2.30 5.37
C HIS A 40 -5.04 3.37 6.45
N ASN A 41 -5.27 2.96 7.69
CA ASN A 41 -5.43 3.88 8.82
C ASN A 41 -4.19 3.84 9.70
N LYS A 42 -3.58 5.00 9.93
CA LYS A 42 -2.36 5.15 10.72
C LYS A 42 -2.51 4.66 12.17
N ASN A 43 -3.67 4.91 12.81
CA ASN A 43 -3.86 4.51 14.21
C ASN A 43 -3.92 2.98 14.35
N THR A 44 -4.66 2.32 13.46
CA THR A 44 -4.75 0.85 13.45
C THR A 44 -3.44 0.21 12.99
N TYR A 45 -2.68 0.86 12.11
CA TYR A 45 -1.33 0.45 11.75
C TYR A 45 -0.39 0.45 12.97
N GLU A 46 -0.35 1.53 13.74
CA GLU A 46 0.44 1.60 14.96
C GLU A 46 -0.02 0.60 16.03
N ALA A 47 -1.33 0.38 16.17
CA ALA A 47 -1.86 -0.65 17.06
C ALA A 47 -1.39 -2.06 16.66
N ARG A 48 -1.28 -2.38 15.37
CA ARG A 48 -0.71 -3.65 14.89
C ARG A 48 0.76 -3.79 15.20
N LYS A 49 1.55 -2.73 15.05
CA LYS A 49 2.97 -2.71 15.45
C LYS A 49 3.11 -2.94 16.96
N HIS A 50 2.27 -2.30 17.75
CA HIS A 50 2.26 -2.48 19.21
C HIS A 50 1.88 -3.92 19.59
N LEU A 51 0.89 -4.51 18.94
CA LEU A 51 0.51 -5.91 19.16
C LEU A 51 1.69 -6.87 18.94
N ILE A 52 2.46 -6.67 17.86
CA ILE A 52 3.64 -7.51 17.59
C ILE A 52 4.68 -7.33 18.71
N LYS A 53 5.01 -6.11 19.11
CA LYS A 53 5.97 -5.84 20.19
C LYS A 53 5.54 -6.51 21.50
N THR A 54 4.28 -6.35 21.90
CA THR A 54 3.73 -6.95 23.11
C THR A 54 3.79 -8.49 23.08
N ASN A 55 3.53 -9.11 21.93
CA ASN A 55 3.65 -10.55 21.77
C ASN A 55 5.11 -11.00 21.87
N VAL A 56 6.06 -10.27 21.28
CA VAL A 56 7.49 -10.55 21.41
C VAL A 56 7.94 -10.45 22.86
N GLU A 57 7.53 -9.42 23.60
CA GLU A 57 7.83 -9.27 25.02
C GLU A 57 7.26 -10.43 25.87
N SER A 58 6.06 -10.88 25.52
CA SER A 58 5.42 -12.01 26.19
C SER A 58 6.15 -13.33 25.91
N LEU A 59 6.59 -13.52 24.66
CA LEU A 59 7.40 -14.68 24.28
C LEU A 59 8.78 -14.67 24.98
N GLN A 60 9.43 -13.50 25.07
CA GLN A 60 10.71 -13.36 25.77
C GLN A 60 10.57 -13.73 27.25
N LYS A 61 9.45 -13.37 27.90
CA LYS A 61 9.19 -13.77 29.28
C LYS A 61 8.96 -15.28 29.44
N LEU A 62 8.26 -15.88 28.45
CA LEU A 62 7.96 -17.31 28.44
C LEU A 62 9.23 -18.15 28.15
N TYR A 63 10.13 -17.61 27.33
CA TYR A 63 11.37 -18.28 26.94
C TYR A 63 12.60 -17.46 27.32
N PRO A 64 12.95 -17.38 28.62
CA PRO A 64 14.00 -16.44 29.11
C PRO A 64 15.40 -16.78 28.62
N ARG A 65 15.64 -17.99 28.11
CA ARG A 65 16.92 -18.39 27.54
C ARG A 65 17.03 -18.12 26.03
N ALA A 66 15.95 -17.78 25.37
CA ALA A 66 15.96 -17.39 23.97
C ALA A 66 16.26 -15.90 23.86
N GLU A 67 17.00 -15.49 22.86
CA GLU A 67 17.14 -14.10 22.48
C GLU A 67 16.12 -13.81 21.35
N ILE A 68 15.17 -12.92 21.62
CA ILE A 68 14.11 -12.59 20.63
C ILE A 68 14.24 -11.11 20.26
N VAL A 69 14.73 -10.86 19.06
CA VAL A 69 14.89 -9.49 18.51
C VAL A 69 13.72 -9.17 17.59
N CYS A 70 13.11 -8.01 17.78
CA CYS A 70 12.04 -7.49 16.91
C CYS A 70 12.48 -6.18 16.29
N THR A 71 12.69 -6.18 14.97
CA THR A 71 12.99 -4.98 14.19
C THR A 71 11.79 -4.59 13.37
N ILE A 72 11.33 -3.35 13.49
CA ILE A 72 10.21 -2.81 12.70
C ILE A 72 10.72 -1.65 11.87
N THR A 73 10.49 -1.71 10.56
CA THR A 73 10.89 -0.67 9.61
C THR A 73 9.66 -0.22 8.83
N ASP A 74 9.39 1.08 8.85
CA ASP A 74 8.35 1.70 8.02
C ASP A 74 8.95 2.04 6.66
N THR A 75 8.27 1.65 5.59
CA THR A 75 8.75 1.87 4.21
C THR A 75 8.11 3.08 3.55
N TYR A 76 6.81 3.25 3.69
CA TYR A 76 6.05 4.39 3.15
C TYR A 76 4.68 4.48 3.85
N GLY A 77 4.06 5.67 3.78
CA GLY A 77 2.72 5.92 4.30
C GLY A 77 1.63 5.77 3.24
N ASN A 78 0.39 6.04 3.65
CA ASN A 78 -0.73 6.16 2.72
C ASN A 78 -0.61 7.50 1.98
N ILE A 79 -0.77 7.50 0.65
CA ILE A 79 -0.77 8.73 -0.16
C ILE A 79 -1.81 9.73 0.35
N ALA A 80 -2.97 9.24 0.82
CA ALA A 80 -4.03 10.08 1.37
C ALA A 80 -3.58 10.92 2.57
N ASP A 81 -2.63 10.44 3.37
CA ASP A 81 -2.11 11.17 4.54
C ASP A 81 -1.20 12.35 4.13
N ALA A 82 -0.71 12.37 2.90
CA ALA A 82 0.12 13.44 2.34
C ALA A 82 -0.71 14.55 1.65
N VAL A 83 -2.02 14.36 1.50
CA VAL A 83 -2.91 15.33 0.85
C VAL A 83 -3.19 16.50 1.78
N ASN A 84 -3.02 17.72 1.26
CA ASN A 84 -3.38 18.97 1.93
C ASN A 84 -3.97 19.95 0.92
N ASP A 85 -4.42 21.13 1.39
CA ASP A 85 -5.08 22.12 0.54
C ASP A 85 -4.17 22.66 -0.58
N GLU A 86 -2.86 22.74 -0.35
CA GLU A 86 -1.91 23.28 -1.34
C GLU A 86 -1.66 22.31 -2.50
N ASN A 87 -1.65 21.01 -2.21
CA ASN A 87 -1.29 19.98 -3.19
C ASN A 87 -2.50 19.23 -3.77
N ARG A 88 -3.70 19.42 -3.23
CA ARG A 88 -4.93 18.75 -3.68
C ARG A 88 -5.21 18.95 -5.18
N LYS A 89 -4.77 20.06 -5.75
CA LYS A 89 -4.89 20.35 -7.18
C LYS A 89 -4.37 19.23 -8.08
N CYS A 90 -3.37 18.46 -7.63
CA CYS A 90 -2.86 17.31 -8.38
C CYS A 90 -3.94 16.23 -8.59
N ILE A 91 -4.81 16.02 -7.57
CA ILE A 91 -5.93 15.09 -7.63
C ILE A 91 -7.04 15.68 -8.50
N ASP A 92 -7.33 16.97 -8.35
CA ASP A 92 -8.39 17.65 -9.09
C ASP A 92 -8.10 17.64 -10.60
N TYR A 93 -6.85 17.79 -11.02
CA TYR A 93 -6.44 17.60 -12.42
C TYR A 93 -6.75 16.20 -12.95
N ILE A 94 -6.55 15.14 -12.14
CA ILE A 94 -6.88 13.77 -12.54
C ILE A 94 -8.38 13.62 -12.79
N TYR A 95 -9.23 14.13 -11.88
CA TYR A 95 -10.67 14.09 -12.05
C TYR A 95 -11.15 14.92 -13.25
N THR A 96 -10.58 16.09 -13.46
CA THR A 96 -10.88 16.96 -14.61
C THR A 96 -10.51 16.27 -15.92
N ALA A 97 -9.30 15.71 -16.01
CA ALA A 97 -8.85 14.98 -17.19
C ALA A 97 -9.74 13.78 -17.52
N MET A 98 -10.13 13.02 -16.52
CA MET A 98 -11.07 11.90 -16.68
C MET A 98 -12.43 12.39 -17.20
N SER A 99 -12.97 13.46 -16.63
CA SER A 99 -14.25 14.04 -17.04
C SER A 99 -14.21 14.51 -18.49
N GLU A 100 -13.18 15.21 -18.91
CA GLU A 100 -13.02 15.70 -20.29
C GLU A 100 -12.82 14.58 -21.30
N LEU A 101 -12.27 13.43 -20.89
CA LEU A 101 -12.14 12.24 -21.72
C LEU A 101 -13.36 11.31 -21.69
N GLY A 102 -14.43 11.71 -20.99
CA GLY A 102 -15.64 10.89 -20.82
C GLY A 102 -15.41 9.62 -20.01
N ILE A 103 -14.39 9.62 -19.15
CA ILE A 103 -14.05 8.49 -18.27
C ILE A 103 -14.70 8.75 -16.90
N LYS A 104 -15.55 7.83 -16.46
CA LYS A 104 -16.14 7.91 -15.13
C LYS A 104 -15.09 7.53 -14.06
N PRO A 105 -14.68 8.46 -13.18
CA PRO A 105 -13.73 8.15 -12.14
C PRO A 105 -14.31 7.16 -11.13
N ASN A 106 -13.47 6.23 -10.68
CA ASN A 106 -13.77 5.32 -9.60
C ASN A 106 -12.53 5.21 -8.70
N THR A 107 -12.61 5.81 -7.52
CA THR A 107 -11.53 5.74 -6.54
C THR A 107 -11.60 4.43 -5.80
N ILE A 108 -10.55 3.65 -5.87
CA ILE A 108 -10.43 2.36 -5.21
C ILE A 108 -9.30 2.37 -4.18
N ALA A 109 -9.47 1.60 -3.11
CA ALA A 109 -8.40 1.34 -2.16
C ALA A 109 -7.38 0.37 -2.77
N MET A 110 -6.10 0.76 -2.78
CA MET A 110 -5.02 -0.12 -3.20
C MET A 110 -4.22 -0.59 -1.99
N ARG A 111 -4.09 -1.89 -1.82
CA ARG A 111 -3.40 -2.51 -0.66
C ARG A 111 -1.90 -2.68 -0.90
N GLY A 112 -1.44 -2.47 -2.12
CA GLY A 112 -0.03 -2.41 -2.49
C GLY A 112 0.49 -0.98 -2.43
N GLY A 113 1.77 -0.80 -2.10
CA GLY A 113 2.44 0.49 -2.26
C GLY A 113 2.94 0.69 -3.67
N THR A 114 3.12 1.94 -4.04
CA THR A 114 3.72 2.38 -5.30
C THR A 114 4.87 3.34 -5.02
N ASP A 115 5.69 3.63 -6.00
CA ASP A 115 6.71 4.68 -5.89
C ASP A 115 6.09 6.02 -5.50
N GLY A 116 4.85 6.28 -5.96
CA GLY A 116 4.08 7.45 -5.57
C GLY A 116 3.80 7.52 -4.07
N SER A 117 3.65 6.39 -3.39
CA SER A 117 3.50 6.36 -1.93
C SER A 117 4.77 6.86 -1.23
N TYR A 118 5.94 6.40 -1.69
CA TYR A 118 7.22 6.85 -1.15
C TYR A 118 7.48 8.33 -1.47
N ILE A 119 7.32 8.76 -2.72
CA ILE A 119 7.54 10.14 -3.17
C ILE A 119 6.62 11.09 -2.40
N SER A 120 5.36 10.70 -2.16
CA SER A 120 4.41 11.52 -1.39
C SER A 120 4.87 11.73 0.06
N THR A 121 5.55 10.76 0.69
CA THR A 121 6.14 10.95 2.03
C THR A 121 7.32 11.92 2.04
N GLN A 122 7.92 12.21 0.88
CA GLN A 122 8.98 13.21 0.72
C GLN A 122 8.43 14.63 0.42
N GLY A 123 7.13 14.82 0.50
CA GLY A 123 6.47 16.11 0.31
C GLY A 123 6.02 16.41 -1.13
N ILE A 124 6.20 15.48 -2.07
CA ILE A 124 5.73 15.62 -3.44
C ILE A 124 4.53 14.69 -3.65
N LEU A 125 3.32 15.22 -3.54
CA LEU A 125 2.11 14.43 -3.72
C LEU A 125 2.08 13.79 -5.11
N THR A 126 2.08 12.45 -5.15
CA THR A 126 2.13 11.66 -6.38
C THR A 126 0.98 10.67 -6.39
N PRO A 127 -0.24 11.13 -6.73
CA PRO A 127 -1.41 10.25 -6.82
C PRO A 127 -1.30 9.32 -8.02
N ASN A 128 -1.91 8.14 -7.90
CA ASN A 128 -1.97 7.16 -8.98
C ASN A 128 -3.26 7.32 -9.79
N TYR A 129 -3.17 7.04 -11.09
CA TYR A 129 -4.33 6.84 -11.96
C TYR A 129 -4.18 5.53 -12.74
N PHE A 130 -5.20 5.13 -13.46
CA PHE A 130 -5.27 3.83 -14.11
C PHE A 130 -4.23 3.66 -15.23
N THR A 131 -3.69 2.46 -15.36
CA THR A 131 -2.93 2.01 -16.53
C THR A 131 -3.79 1.17 -17.46
N GLY A 132 -4.86 0.57 -16.94
CA GLY A 132 -5.74 -0.37 -17.64
C GLY A 132 -5.23 -1.80 -17.67
N GLY A 133 -4.16 -2.12 -16.92
CA GLY A 133 -3.67 -3.49 -16.78
C GLY A 133 -4.59 -4.36 -15.93
N HIS A 134 -4.54 -5.65 -16.17
CA HIS A 134 -5.29 -6.67 -15.45
C HIS A 134 -4.38 -7.75 -14.92
N ASN A 135 -4.80 -8.44 -13.86
CA ASN A 135 -4.10 -9.56 -13.24
C ASN A 135 -2.65 -9.24 -12.84
N PHE A 136 -2.41 -8.05 -12.28
CA PHE A 136 -1.09 -7.60 -11.86
C PHE A 136 -0.36 -8.64 -11.02
N HIS A 137 0.96 -8.79 -11.27
CA HIS A 137 1.85 -9.73 -10.59
C HIS A 137 1.51 -11.21 -10.82
N SER A 138 0.75 -11.54 -11.86
CA SER A 138 0.45 -12.92 -12.23
C SER A 138 1.07 -13.31 -13.57
N ASN A 139 1.16 -14.62 -13.83
CA ASN A 139 1.58 -15.15 -15.14
C ASN A 139 0.55 -14.87 -16.26
N CYS A 140 -0.63 -14.38 -15.89
CA CYS A 140 -1.71 -14.01 -16.79
C CYS A 140 -1.93 -12.48 -16.80
N GLU A 141 -0.91 -11.69 -16.50
CA GLU A 141 -0.98 -10.24 -16.60
C GLU A 141 -1.10 -9.80 -18.05
N PHE A 142 -2.03 -8.90 -18.33
CA PHE A 142 -2.23 -8.37 -19.67
C PHE A 142 -2.74 -6.92 -19.65
N LEU A 143 -2.55 -6.22 -20.76
CA LEU A 143 -3.02 -4.86 -20.97
C LEU A 143 -3.81 -4.79 -22.28
N PRO A 144 -5.14 -4.57 -22.24
CA PRO A 144 -5.93 -4.36 -23.45
C PRO A 144 -5.48 -3.11 -24.20
N LEU A 145 -5.41 -3.19 -25.54
CA LEU A 145 -4.93 -2.08 -26.37
C LEU A 145 -5.74 -0.79 -26.16
N LEU A 146 -7.08 -0.91 -26.11
CA LEU A 146 -7.96 0.25 -25.84
C LEU A 146 -7.72 0.88 -24.47
N ALA A 147 -7.34 0.08 -23.47
CA ALA A 147 -7.01 0.59 -22.14
C ALA A 147 -5.67 1.34 -22.15
N LEU A 148 -4.68 0.83 -22.89
CA LEU A 148 -3.41 1.51 -23.12
C LEU A 148 -3.60 2.87 -23.82
N GLU A 149 -4.41 2.90 -24.89
CA GLU A 149 -4.74 4.15 -25.59
C GLU A 149 -5.39 5.19 -24.66
N LYS A 150 -6.34 4.74 -23.81
CA LYS A 150 -6.99 5.62 -22.82
C LYS A 150 -6.01 6.12 -21.77
N SER A 151 -5.08 5.30 -21.32
CA SER A 151 -4.03 5.71 -20.38
C SER A 151 -3.09 6.74 -21.01
N CYS A 152 -2.72 6.57 -22.29
CA CYS A 152 -1.94 7.57 -23.05
C CYS A 152 -2.70 8.89 -23.20
N GLN A 153 -3.98 8.84 -23.58
CA GLN A 153 -4.84 10.04 -23.69
C GLN A 153 -4.94 10.77 -22.34
N MET A 154 -5.06 10.00 -21.23
CA MET A 154 -5.10 10.56 -19.89
C MET A 154 -3.81 11.31 -19.54
N THR A 155 -2.66 10.73 -19.84
CA THR A 155 -1.34 11.37 -19.60
C THR A 155 -1.21 12.66 -20.40
N LEU A 156 -1.55 12.65 -21.69
CA LEU A 156 -1.50 13.84 -22.56
C LEU A 156 -2.44 14.93 -22.04
N LYS A 157 -3.65 14.55 -21.61
CA LYS A 157 -4.63 15.50 -21.07
C LYS A 157 -4.16 16.13 -19.75
N LEU A 158 -3.53 15.36 -18.87
CA LEU A 158 -2.93 15.91 -17.64
C LEU A 158 -1.82 16.93 -17.97
N ILE A 159 -0.94 16.63 -18.92
CA ILE A 159 0.10 17.56 -19.34
C ILE A 159 -0.52 18.85 -19.89
N GLU A 160 -1.55 18.74 -20.73
CA GLU A 160 -2.28 19.90 -21.27
C GLU A 160 -2.89 20.78 -20.18
N LEU A 161 -3.58 20.16 -19.21
CA LEU A 161 -4.23 20.88 -18.10
C LEU A 161 -3.20 21.59 -17.21
N ILE A 162 -2.11 20.92 -16.88
CA ILE A 162 -1.05 21.49 -16.04
C ILE A 162 -0.33 22.65 -16.77
N ALA A 163 -0.14 22.55 -18.08
CA ALA A 163 0.51 23.60 -18.88
C ALA A 163 -0.37 24.85 -19.03
N LYS A 164 -1.69 24.75 -18.84
CA LYS A 164 -2.63 25.88 -18.92
C LYS A 164 -2.81 26.63 -17.60
N GLY A 165 -2.31 26.08 -16.50
CA GLY A 165 -2.37 26.64 -15.14
C GLY A 165 -3.52 26.17 -14.35
#